data_19cb74d0ece0c9019bbb07592863a4c5
#
_entry.id   19cb74d0ece0c9019bbb07592863a4c5
#
_cell.length_a   1.000
_cell.length_b   1.000
_cell.length_c   1.000
_cell.angle_alpha   90.00
_cell.angle_beta   90.00
_cell.angle_gamma   90.00
#
_symmetry.space_group_name_H-M   'P 1'
#
loop_
_entity.id
_entity.type
_entity.pdbx_description
1 polymer ?
#
loop_
_entity_poly.entity_id
_entity_poly.type
_entity_poly.pdbx_seq_one_letter_code
_entity_poly.pdbx_strand_id
1 'polypeptide(L)'
;MDCALCPKTSQGALIYNQYSKGHHSPAKKCTQNCIMFILKGELLINSEEYPGTTLQSNQCILQAIGSKVELLALTDVECLVYWFTELTFLCEERYKEILEIAHAPLTYTPLTVIPKLGRLLDDLTEYFKEQPNTCGKYLDIKCQEIIYILTCYYPIQQICTFFYPISTYTESFHYFVMQNYDKVKNVEEFAHLGGYTTTTFRRLFKNMYGVPVYEWILDKKREGILDDLRYTKQRISAISSRYGFDSLSHFAHFCKDSFGDTPRSLRKRAANGENITIICKEHNKEQEDE
;
A
#
# COMPACT_ATOMS: atom_id res chain seq x y z
N MET A 1 -6.12 25.26 -15.68
CA MET A 1 -7.48 24.70 -15.75
C MET A 1 -7.35 23.20 -15.57
N ASP A 2 -7.86 22.66 -14.47
CA ASP A 2 -8.02 21.22 -14.37
C ASP A 2 -8.90 20.77 -15.55
N CYS A 3 -8.51 19.69 -16.22
CA CYS A 3 -9.33 19.13 -17.29
C CYS A 3 -10.69 18.74 -16.68
N ALA A 4 -11.72 19.53 -16.90
CA ALA A 4 -13.08 19.34 -16.33
C ALA A 4 -13.74 18.01 -16.75
N LEU A 5 -13.11 17.28 -17.69
CA LEU A 5 -13.58 16.01 -18.26
C LEU A 5 -12.86 14.79 -17.67
N CYS A 6 -11.81 14.96 -16.88
CA CYS A 6 -11.11 13.85 -16.24
C CYS A 6 -11.57 13.69 -14.79
N PRO A 7 -12.12 12.53 -14.38
CA PRO A 7 -12.35 12.24 -12.97
C PRO A 7 -11.02 12.30 -12.22
N LYS A 8 -10.98 12.98 -11.06
CA LYS A 8 -9.82 13.09 -10.16
C LYS A 8 -9.56 11.76 -9.45
N THR A 9 -9.15 10.75 -10.19
CA THR A 9 -8.78 9.44 -9.62
C THR A 9 -7.38 9.09 -10.08
N SER A 10 -6.37 9.85 -9.61
CA SER A 10 -4.99 9.41 -9.77
C SER A 10 -4.58 8.57 -8.56
N GLN A 11 -4.14 7.33 -8.81
CA GLN A 11 -3.51 6.48 -7.80
C GLN A 11 -2.14 7.02 -7.36
N GLY A 12 -1.64 8.06 -8.03
CA GLY A 12 -0.38 8.74 -7.73
C GLY A 12 -0.34 10.14 -8.32
N ALA A 13 0.61 10.94 -7.87
CA ALA A 13 0.87 12.28 -8.39
C ALA A 13 2.32 12.38 -8.86
N LEU A 14 2.53 12.75 -10.12
CA LEU A 14 3.84 13.11 -10.64
C LEU A 14 3.97 14.64 -10.60
N ILE A 15 5.03 15.16 -9.96
CA ILE A 15 5.23 16.59 -9.73
C ILE A 15 6.64 16.97 -10.17
N TYR A 16 6.74 18.03 -10.97
CA TYR A 16 8.00 18.66 -11.32
C TYR A 16 8.31 19.77 -10.33
N ASN A 17 9.50 19.74 -9.73
CA ASN A 17 9.96 20.71 -8.75
C ASN A 17 11.28 21.33 -9.16
N GLN A 18 11.44 22.60 -8.76
CA GLN A 18 12.70 23.35 -8.88
C GLN A 18 13.07 23.91 -7.51
N TYR A 19 14.30 23.74 -7.11
CA TYR A 19 14.84 24.28 -5.87
C TYR A 19 16.08 25.12 -6.18
N SER A 20 16.11 26.34 -5.68
CA SER A 20 17.31 27.18 -5.75
C SER A 20 18.38 26.68 -4.79
N LYS A 21 19.64 26.91 -5.10
CA LYS A 21 20.77 26.62 -4.20
C LYS A 21 20.51 27.16 -2.80
N GLY A 22 20.75 26.33 -1.78
CA GLY A 22 20.52 26.65 -0.37
C GLY A 22 19.08 26.42 0.11
N HIS A 23 18.16 25.99 -0.78
CA HIS A 23 16.81 25.60 -0.33
C HIS A 23 16.92 24.45 0.65
N HIS A 24 16.37 24.62 1.86
CA HIS A 24 16.33 23.63 2.92
C HIS A 24 14.90 23.24 3.26
N SER A 25 14.58 21.97 3.13
CA SER A 25 13.34 21.39 3.63
C SER A 25 13.66 20.64 4.91
N PRO A 26 13.16 21.11 6.08
CA PRO A 26 13.45 20.45 7.35
C PRO A 26 12.86 19.05 7.41
N ALA A 27 13.41 18.23 8.27
CA ALA A 27 13.02 16.83 8.41
C ALA A 27 11.51 16.67 8.61
N LYS A 28 10.85 16.05 7.65
CA LYS A 28 9.42 15.75 7.64
C LYS A 28 9.16 14.28 7.37
N LYS A 29 8.12 13.74 8.00
CA LYS A 29 7.68 12.37 7.76
C LYS A 29 6.93 12.27 6.43
N CYS A 30 7.34 11.34 5.57
CA CYS A 30 6.65 11.05 4.32
C CYS A 30 5.24 10.51 4.60
N THR A 31 4.24 11.10 3.98
CA THR A 31 2.82 10.69 4.10
C THR A 31 2.41 9.71 3.00
N GLN A 32 3.23 9.53 1.99
CA GLN A 32 3.09 8.60 0.87
C GLN A 32 4.49 8.09 0.50
N ASN A 33 4.54 6.98 -0.23
CA ASN A 33 5.77 6.56 -0.89
C ASN A 33 6.12 7.55 -1.99
N CYS A 34 7.41 7.75 -2.27
CA CYS A 34 7.80 8.53 -3.43
C CYS A 34 9.09 8.02 -4.08
N ILE A 35 9.16 8.17 -5.40
CA ILE A 35 10.39 8.05 -6.16
C ILE A 35 10.78 9.44 -6.61
N MET A 36 11.99 9.87 -6.24
CA MET A 36 12.54 11.17 -6.63
C MET A 36 13.63 10.96 -7.67
N PHE A 37 13.49 11.59 -8.81
CA PHE A 37 14.43 11.60 -9.93
C PHE A 37 15.13 12.96 -9.99
N ILE A 38 16.46 12.98 -9.88
CA ILE A 38 17.25 14.20 -10.04
C ILE A 38 17.57 14.40 -11.52
N LEU A 39 17.00 15.43 -12.12
CA LEU A 39 17.20 15.78 -13.52
C LEU A 39 18.43 16.66 -13.69
N LYS A 40 18.63 17.61 -12.75
CA LYS A 40 19.74 18.55 -12.76
C LYS A 40 20.14 18.94 -11.34
N GLY A 41 21.42 19.18 -11.14
CA GLY A 41 21.99 19.69 -9.89
C GLY A 41 22.33 18.60 -8.87
N GLU A 42 22.56 19.04 -7.63
CA GLU A 42 22.95 18.20 -6.50
C GLU A 42 22.08 18.50 -5.29
N LEU A 43 21.52 17.44 -4.71
CA LEU A 43 20.62 17.49 -3.56
C LEU A 43 21.16 16.59 -2.45
N LEU A 44 21.46 17.17 -1.29
CA LEU A 44 21.78 16.41 -0.09
C LEU A 44 20.47 15.93 0.54
N ILE A 45 20.36 14.62 0.73
CA ILE A 45 19.27 13.98 1.45
C ILE A 45 19.77 13.36 2.74
N ASN A 46 18.96 13.45 3.78
CA ASN A 46 19.20 12.78 5.04
C ASN A 46 17.93 12.06 5.50
N SER A 47 17.94 10.74 5.46
CA SER A 47 16.88 9.84 5.91
C SER A 47 17.48 8.57 6.51
N GLU A 48 16.62 7.69 7.03
CA GLU A 48 17.09 6.39 7.54
C GLU A 48 17.68 5.53 6.43
N GLU A 49 17.08 5.56 5.23
CA GLU A 49 17.55 4.80 4.07
C GLU A 49 18.80 5.45 3.41
N TYR A 50 18.88 6.77 3.41
CA TYR A 50 19.94 7.53 2.75
C TYR A 50 20.57 8.57 3.69
N PRO A 51 21.32 8.14 4.73
CA PRO A 51 21.94 9.06 5.68
C PRO A 51 23.04 9.89 5.01
N GLY A 52 22.88 11.22 5.03
CA GLY A 52 23.88 12.17 4.51
C GLY A 52 24.26 11.93 3.05
N THR A 53 23.35 11.45 2.22
CA THR A 53 23.62 11.06 0.83
C THR A 53 23.44 12.24 -0.12
N THR A 54 24.43 12.53 -0.97
CA THR A 54 24.30 13.52 -2.05
C THR A 54 23.80 12.83 -3.32
N LEU A 55 22.63 13.26 -3.78
CA LEU A 55 22.04 12.85 -5.05
C LEU A 55 22.51 13.76 -6.17
N GLN A 56 22.88 13.17 -7.30
CA GLN A 56 23.33 13.88 -8.49
C GLN A 56 22.36 13.68 -9.65
N SER A 57 22.53 14.48 -10.70
CA SER A 57 21.79 14.31 -11.95
C SER A 57 21.85 12.86 -12.45
N ASN A 58 20.77 12.37 -13.02
CA ASN A 58 20.59 10.98 -13.48
C ASN A 58 20.63 9.92 -12.35
N GLN A 59 20.26 10.30 -11.16
CA GLN A 59 20.04 9.38 -10.05
C GLN A 59 18.60 9.46 -9.56
N CYS A 60 18.10 8.37 -9.01
CA CYS A 60 16.83 8.34 -8.31
C CYS A 60 16.92 7.53 -7.02
N ILE A 61 16.02 7.86 -6.10
CA ILE A 61 15.84 7.17 -4.83
C ILE A 61 14.36 6.90 -4.59
N LEU A 62 14.10 5.92 -3.72
CA LEU A 62 12.77 5.66 -3.21
C LEU A 62 12.75 5.93 -1.72
N GLN A 63 11.73 6.67 -1.28
CA GLN A 63 11.42 6.92 0.12
C GLN A 63 10.08 6.28 0.46
N ALA A 64 10.07 5.45 1.49
CA ALA A 64 8.84 4.82 1.95
C ALA A 64 7.98 5.79 2.76
N ILE A 65 6.68 5.54 2.78
CA ILE A 65 5.76 6.18 3.73
C ILE A 65 6.27 5.97 5.15
N GLY A 66 6.28 7.03 5.95
CA GLY A 66 6.79 6.98 7.32
C GLY A 66 8.25 7.40 7.46
N SER A 67 9.08 7.30 6.41
CA SER A 67 10.47 7.77 6.42
C SER A 67 10.55 9.26 6.76
N LYS A 68 11.50 9.62 7.61
CA LYS A 68 11.76 11.00 7.98
C LYS A 68 12.85 11.55 7.09
N VAL A 69 12.52 12.53 6.28
CA VAL A 69 13.38 13.03 5.20
C VAL A 69 13.68 14.52 5.37
N GLU A 70 14.94 14.88 5.29
CA GLU A 70 15.45 16.24 5.23
C GLU A 70 16.19 16.45 3.91
N LEU A 71 16.01 17.62 3.27
CA LEU A 71 16.59 17.93 1.98
C LEU A 71 17.34 19.27 2.03
N LEU A 72 18.51 19.34 1.39
CA LEU A 72 19.25 20.59 1.19
C LEU A 72 19.77 20.64 -0.26
N ALA A 73 19.35 21.63 -1.02
CA ALA A 73 19.84 21.86 -2.37
C ALA A 73 21.25 22.46 -2.35
N LEU A 74 22.25 21.70 -2.80
CA LEU A 74 23.65 22.15 -2.85
C LEU A 74 23.93 23.04 -4.06
N THR A 75 23.17 22.85 -5.13
CA THR A 75 23.13 23.68 -6.34
C THR A 75 21.68 24.02 -6.68
N ASP A 76 21.42 24.68 -7.80
CA ASP A 76 20.06 24.72 -8.35
C ASP A 76 19.68 23.32 -8.84
N VAL A 77 18.53 22.82 -8.39
CA VAL A 77 18.05 21.44 -8.61
C VAL A 77 16.74 21.45 -9.38
N GLU A 78 16.67 20.59 -10.40
CA GLU A 78 15.42 20.20 -11.05
C GLU A 78 15.17 18.73 -10.77
N CYS A 79 13.95 18.38 -10.34
CA CYS A 79 13.58 16.99 -10.05
C CYS A 79 12.12 16.69 -10.39
N LEU A 80 11.87 15.43 -10.76
CA LEU A 80 10.54 14.85 -10.82
C LEU A 80 10.32 13.97 -9.60
N VAL A 81 9.16 14.09 -8.96
CA VAL A 81 8.80 13.27 -7.80
C VAL A 81 7.48 12.57 -8.10
N TYR A 82 7.53 11.25 -8.11
CA TYR A 82 6.36 10.40 -8.24
C TYR A 82 5.89 9.95 -6.85
N TRP A 83 4.76 10.50 -6.40
CA TRP A 83 4.09 10.14 -5.16
C TRP A 83 3.06 9.06 -5.41
N PHE A 84 3.02 8.02 -4.59
CA PHE A 84 2.07 6.93 -4.71
C PHE A 84 1.78 6.28 -3.36
N THR A 85 0.61 5.68 -3.23
CA THR A 85 0.25 4.87 -2.06
C THR A 85 0.50 3.40 -2.32
N GLU A 86 0.20 2.95 -3.53
CA GLU A 86 0.44 1.59 -4.01
C GLU A 86 1.14 1.64 -5.36
N LEU A 87 1.99 0.66 -5.61
CA LEU A 87 2.53 0.43 -6.94
C LEU A 87 1.62 -0.52 -7.69
N THR A 88 1.06 -0.06 -8.80
CA THR A 88 0.39 -0.93 -9.75
C THR A 88 1.44 -1.51 -10.68
N PHE A 89 1.78 -2.76 -10.48
CA PHE A 89 2.69 -3.48 -11.37
C PHE A 89 1.90 -4.04 -12.55
N LEU A 90 2.44 -3.88 -13.75
CA LEU A 90 1.87 -4.48 -14.96
C LEU A 90 2.05 -5.99 -15.00
N CYS A 91 2.92 -6.54 -14.15
CA CYS A 91 3.19 -7.97 -14.05
C CYS A 91 3.22 -8.38 -12.57
N GLU A 92 2.17 -9.06 -12.11
CA GLU A 92 2.06 -9.54 -10.72
C GLU A 92 3.15 -10.58 -10.38
N GLU A 93 3.56 -11.42 -11.34
CA GLU A 93 4.61 -12.40 -11.15
C GLU A 93 5.95 -11.73 -10.86
N ARG A 94 6.26 -10.65 -11.60
CA ARG A 94 7.49 -9.88 -11.40
C ARG A 94 7.50 -9.18 -10.04
N TYR A 95 6.35 -8.72 -9.59
CA TYR A 95 6.22 -8.13 -8.25
C TYR A 95 6.47 -9.16 -7.14
N LYS A 96 5.88 -10.35 -7.25
CA LYS A 96 6.14 -11.45 -6.30
C LYS A 96 7.62 -11.85 -6.28
N GLU A 97 8.25 -11.98 -7.46
CA GLU A 97 9.68 -12.26 -7.56
C GLU A 97 10.54 -11.19 -6.86
N ILE A 98 10.20 -9.90 -7.02
CA ILE A 98 10.89 -8.79 -6.34
C ILE A 98 10.75 -8.92 -4.82
N LEU A 99 9.57 -9.22 -4.30
CA LEU A 99 9.34 -9.36 -2.87
C LEU A 99 10.04 -10.60 -2.28
N GLU A 100 10.05 -11.73 -2.99
CA GLU A 100 10.67 -12.98 -2.52
C GLU A 100 12.20 -12.89 -2.45
N ILE A 101 12.83 -12.14 -3.36
CA ILE A 101 14.28 -11.98 -3.43
C ILE A 101 14.78 -10.81 -2.57
N ALA A 102 13.90 -9.90 -2.17
CA ALA A 102 14.28 -8.71 -1.42
C ALA A 102 14.85 -9.06 -0.05
N HIS A 103 16.15 -8.81 0.13
CA HIS A 103 16.82 -8.87 1.42
C HIS A 103 17.25 -7.47 1.83
N ALA A 104 17.24 -7.19 3.15
CA ALA A 104 17.71 -5.92 3.67
C ALA A 104 19.11 -5.61 3.14
N PRO A 105 19.31 -4.53 2.39
CA PRO A 105 20.64 -4.14 1.97
C PRO A 105 21.43 -3.64 3.18
N LEU A 106 22.74 -3.85 3.18
CA LEU A 106 23.63 -3.26 4.19
C LEU A 106 23.61 -1.72 4.10
N THR A 107 23.46 -1.20 2.88
CA THR A 107 23.36 0.24 2.58
C THR A 107 22.49 0.44 1.35
N TYR A 108 21.62 1.44 1.40
CA TYR A 108 20.89 1.89 0.22
C TYR A 108 21.76 2.80 -0.62
N THR A 109 21.74 2.59 -1.92
CA THR A 109 22.46 3.42 -2.89
C THR A 109 21.46 4.00 -3.91
N PRO A 110 21.65 5.27 -4.31
CA PRO A 110 20.84 5.82 -5.39
C PRO A 110 20.93 4.98 -6.66
N LEU A 111 19.78 4.77 -7.31
CA LEU A 111 19.72 4.04 -8.57
C LEU A 111 20.09 4.98 -9.73
N THR A 112 20.98 4.54 -10.61
CA THR A 112 21.32 5.31 -11.81
C THR A 112 20.23 5.21 -12.84
N VAL A 113 19.78 6.34 -13.39
CA VAL A 113 18.77 6.42 -14.44
C VAL A 113 19.36 5.92 -15.75
N ILE A 114 18.81 4.82 -16.28
CA ILE A 114 19.23 4.27 -17.59
C ILE A 114 18.69 5.15 -18.75
N PRO A 115 19.31 5.13 -19.95
CA PRO A 115 18.92 5.99 -21.06
C PRO A 115 17.45 5.89 -21.47
N LYS A 116 16.82 4.72 -21.33
CA LYS A 116 15.40 4.54 -21.63
C LYS A 116 14.51 5.33 -20.66
N LEU A 117 14.81 5.27 -19.38
CA LEU A 117 14.10 6.03 -18.34
C LEU A 117 14.41 7.53 -18.50
N GLY A 118 15.66 7.91 -18.78
CA GLY A 118 16.06 9.29 -19.00
C GLY A 118 15.23 9.98 -20.08
N ARG A 119 15.07 9.36 -21.26
CA ARG A 119 14.21 9.91 -22.31
C ARG A 119 12.77 10.14 -21.87
N LEU A 120 12.19 9.22 -21.10
CA LEU A 120 10.84 9.40 -20.56
C LEU A 120 10.77 10.58 -19.58
N LEU A 121 11.79 10.75 -18.73
CA LEU A 121 11.87 11.87 -17.79
C LEU A 121 12.08 13.22 -18.50
N ASP A 122 12.84 13.22 -19.59
CA ASP A 122 13.04 14.41 -20.45
C ASP A 122 11.72 14.83 -21.10
N ASP A 123 10.99 13.90 -21.73
CA ASP A 123 9.66 14.13 -22.32
C ASP A 123 8.67 14.67 -21.28
N LEU A 124 8.68 14.10 -20.08
CA LEU A 124 7.83 14.58 -18.99
C LEU A 124 8.23 15.98 -18.49
N THR A 125 9.51 16.26 -18.46
CA THR A 125 10.02 17.59 -18.06
C THR A 125 9.59 18.65 -19.07
N GLU A 126 9.69 18.36 -20.35
CA GLU A 126 9.20 19.23 -21.43
C GLU A 126 7.69 19.45 -21.32
N TYR A 127 6.93 18.37 -21.12
CA TYR A 127 5.47 18.45 -20.89
C TYR A 127 5.10 19.39 -19.73
N PHE A 128 5.78 19.28 -18.57
CA PHE A 128 5.51 20.16 -17.42
C PHE A 128 5.91 21.62 -17.66
N LYS A 129 6.94 21.86 -18.49
CA LYS A 129 7.38 23.23 -18.83
C LYS A 129 6.46 23.89 -19.85
N GLU A 130 5.90 23.13 -20.77
CA GLU A 130 5.04 23.66 -21.85
C GLU A 130 3.57 23.77 -21.44
N GLN A 131 3.08 22.86 -20.60
CA GLN A 131 1.66 22.76 -20.26
C GLN A 131 1.43 22.97 -18.75
N PRO A 132 0.98 24.17 -18.33
CA PRO A 132 0.64 24.40 -16.93
C PRO A 132 -0.58 23.60 -16.43
N ASN A 133 -1.36 23.01 -17.36
CA ASN A 133 -2.56 22.23 -17.05
C ASN A 133 -2.35 20.76 -17.40
N THR A 134 -2.04 19.95 -16.40
CA THR A 134 -1.71 18.54 -16.60
C THR A 134 -2.95 17.65 -16.72
N CYS A 135 -2.95 16.72 -17.67
CA CYS A 135 -3.98 15.69 -17.77
C CYS A 135 -3.65 14.52 -16.83
N GLY A 136 -4.48 14.29 -15.79
CA GLY A 136 -4.26 13.23 -14.80
C GLY A 136 -4.13 11.84 -15.43
N LYS A 137 -4.99 11.49 -16.38
CA LYS A 137 -4.92 10.19 -17.09
C LYS A 137 -3.62 10.00 -17.88
N TYR A 138 -3.11 11.06 -18.50
CA TYR A 138 -1.82 11.01 -19.18
C TYR A 138 -0.69 10.74 -18.20
N LEU A 139 -0.69 11.44 -17.07
CA LEU A 139 0.31 11.24 -16.01
C LEU A 139 0.20 9.84 -15.39
N ASP A 140 -1.00 9.30 -15.20
CA ASP A 140 -1.19 7.92 -14.71
C ASP A 140 -0.54 6.89 -15.64
N ILE A 141 -0.72 7.04 -16.97
CA ILE A 141 -0.06 6.18 -17.96
C ILE A 141 1.48 6.33 -17.87
N LYS A 142 1.98 7.54 -17.73
CA LYS A 142 3.42 7.81 -17.60
C LYS A 142 4.01 7.25 -16.30
N CYS A 143 3.27 7.31 -15.21
CA CYS A 143 3.67 6.66 -13.96
C CYS A 143 3.76 5.13 -14.11
N GLN A 144 2.80 4.51 -14.80
CA GLN A 144 2.86 3.07 -15.10
C GLN A 144 4.05 2.73 -16.01
N GLU A 145 4.37 3.58 -16.99
CA GLU A 145 5.54 3.41 -17.85
C GLU A 145 6.85 3.51 -17.06
N ILE A 146 6.96 4.46 -16.12
CA ILE A 146 8.11 4.56 -15.19
C ILE A 146 8.27 3.25 -14.41
N ILE A 147 7.22 2.74 -13.77
CA ILE A 147 7.28 1.50 -12.99
C ILE A 147 7.64 0.30 -13.88
N TYR A 148 7.07 0.22 -15.09
CA TYR A 148 7.41 -0.83 -16.06
C TYR A 148 8.90 -0.79 -16.43
N ILE A 149 9.46 0.39 -16.71
CA ILE A 149 10.88 0.52 -17.03
C ILE A 149 11.75 0.13 -15.85
N LEU A 150 11.43 0.59 -14.63
CA LEU A 150 12.17 0.23 -13.42
C LEU A 150 12.15 -1.29 -13.19
N THR A 151 11.02 -1.93 -13.33
CA THR A 151 10.87 -3.36 -13.01
C THR A 151 11.40 -4.29 -14.10
N CYS A 152 11.34 -3.89 -15.39
CA CYS A 152 11.66 -4.78 -16.51
C CYS A 152 13.04 -4.54 -17.15
N TYR A 153 13.65 -3.36 -16.96
CA TYR A 153 14.90 -3.02 -17.62
C TYR A 153 16.12 -2.90 -16.71
N TYR A 154 15.93 -3.01 -15.41
CA TYR A 154 17.03 -3.06 -14.46
C TYR A 154 17.31 -4.50 -14.00
N PRO A 155 18.54 -4.84 -13.60
CA PRO A 155 18.85 -6.11 -12.97
C PRO A 155 17.99 -6.34 -11.73
N ILE A 156 17.52 -7.58 -11.57
CA ILE A 156 16.57 -7.93 -10.49
C ILE A 156 17.12 -7.56 -9.10
N GLN A 157 18.40 -7.78 -8.84
CA GLN A 157 19.04 -7.48 -7.56
C GLN A 157 18.98 -5.99 -7.22
N GLN A 158 19.21 -5.12 -8.23
CA GLN A 158 19.12 -3.66 -8.04
C GLN A 158 17.71 -3.22 -7.71
N ILE A 159 16.72 -3.80 -8.38
CA ILE A 159 15.31 -3.47 -8.19
C ILE A 159 14.77 -4.02 -6.87
N CYS A 160 15.18 -5.21 -6.45
CA CYS A 160 14.84 -5.72 -5.12
C CYS A 160 15.36 -4.80 -4.02
N THR A 161 16.61 -4.34 -4.13
CA THR A 161 17.19 -3.37 -3.18
C THR A 161 16.48 -2.03 -3.23
N PHE A 162 16.17 -1.53 -4.44
CA PHE A 162 15.49 -0.24 -4.63
C PHE A 162 14.10 -0.20 -4.03
N PHE A 163 13.29 -1.27 -4.21
CA PHE A 163 11.95 -1.37 -3.66
C PHE A 163 11.87 -1.93 -2.23
N TYR A 164 12.99 -2.37 -1.66
CA TYR A 164 13.01 -2.95 -0.31
C TYR A 164 12.37 -2.05 0.77
N PRO A 165 12.57 -0.70 0.80
CA PRO A 165 11.93 0.15 1.82
C PRO A 165 10.41 0.03 1.82
N ILE A 166 9.80 -0.22 0.66
CA ILE A 166 8.34 -0.40 0.54
C ILE A 166 7.94 -1.81 0.98
N SER A 167 8.70 -2.84 0.59
CA SER A 167 8.40 -4.24 0.94
C SER A 167 8.43 -4.43 2.45
N THR A 168 9.44 -3.90 3.14
CA THR A 168 9.56 -3.99 4.60
C THR A 168 8.38 -3.33 5.31
N TYR A 169 7.95 -2.17 4.82
CA TYR A 169 6.80 -1.48 5.40
C TYR A 169 5.51 -2.28 5.19
N THR A 170 5.31 -2.82 4.00
CA THR A 170 4.15 -3.64 3.65
C THR A 170 4.12 -4.94 4.45
N GLU A 171 5.25 -5.63 4.55
CA GLU A 171 5.38 -6.85 5.37
C GLU A 171 5.18 -6.55 6.86
N SER A 172 5.77 -5.47 7.36
CA SER A 172 5.63 -5.06 8.76
C SER A 172 4.17 -4.74 9.11
N PHE A 173 3.44 -4.02 8.24
CA PHE A 173 2.03 -3.72 8.44
C PHE A 173 1.16 -4.98 8.33
N HIS A 174 1.40 -5.83 7.33
CA HIS A 174 0.71 -7.11 7.19
C HIS A 174 0.93 -7.99 8.42
N TYR A 175 2.18 -8.15 8.84
CA TYR A 175 2.52 -8.92 10.05
C TYR A 175 1.83 -8.35 11.28
N PHE A 176 1.86 -7.03 11.47
CA PHE A 176 1.15 -6.36 12.56
C PHE A 176 -0.36 -6.67 12.52
N VAL A 177 -0.98 -6.56 11.35
CA VAL A 177 -2.42 -6.86 11.16
C VAL A 177 -2.70 -8.31 11.51
N MET A 178 -1.94 -9.26 10.96
CA MET A 178 -2.14 -10.70 11.20
C MET A 178 -1.93 -11.11 12.65
N GLN A 179 -1.05 -10.44 13.39
CA GLN A 179 -0.78 -10.74 14.80
C GLN A 179 -1.82 -10.14 15.75
N ASN A 180 -2.63 -9.18 15.31
CA ASN A 180 -3.45 -8.39 16.25
C ASN A 180 -4.93 -8.26 15.85
N TYR A 181 -5.36 -8.69 14.67
CA TYR A 181 -6.74 -8.49 14.21
C TYR A 181 -7.80 -9.17 15.10
N ASP A 182 -7.46 -10.25 15.77
CA ASP A 182 -8.33 -11.02 16.66
C ASP A 182 -8.29 -10.52 18.13
N LYS A 183 -7.36 -9.61 18.46
CA LYS A 183 -7.13 -9.08 19.81
C LYS A 183 -7.79 -7.72 20.05
N VAL A 184 -8.22 -7.04 18.99
CA VAL A 184 -8.77 -5.69 19.07
C VAL A 184 -10.29 -5.70 18.93
N LYS A 185 -10.95 -4.75 19.60
CA LYS A 185 -12.41 -4.66 19.62
C LYS A 185 -12.97 -3.80 18.50
N ASN A 186 -12.21 -2.80 18.04
CA ASN A 186 -12.61 -1.85 17.02
C ASN A 186 -11.41 -1.31 16.24
N VAL A 187 -11.69 -0.56 15.17
CA VAL A 187 -10.67 -0.02 14.28
C VAL A 187 -9.80 1.05 14.97
N GLU A 188 -10.36 1.80 15.88
CA GLU A 188 -9.67 2.84 16.67
C GLU A 188 -8.57 2.22 17.55
N GLU A 189 -8.93 1.16 18.28
CA GLU A 189 -7.97 0.39 19.10
C GLU A 189 -6.90 -0.26 18.23
N PHE A 190 -7.28 -0.80 17.07
CA PHE A 190 -6.35 -1.41 16.13
C PHE A 190 -5.33 -0.40 15.58
N ALA A 191 -5.81 0.76 15.15
CA ALA A 191 -4.95 1.84 14.69
C ALA A 191 -3.99 2.32 15.80
N HIS A 192 -4.51 2.53 17.00
CA HIS A 192 -3.72 2.98 18.15
C HIS A 192 -2.63 1.98 18.52
N LEU A 193 -2.95 0.68 18.53
CA LEU A 193 -2.00 -0.40 18.82
C LEU A 193 -0.81 -0.40 17.83
N GLY A 194 -1.06 -0.05 16.56
CA GLY A 194 -0.03 0.09 15.52
C GLY A 194 0.67 1.45 15.50
N GLY A 195 0.32 2.37 16.41
CA GLY A 195 0.87 3.73 16.42
C GLY A 195 0.34 4.63 15.28
N TYR A 196 -0.79 4.29 14.69
CA TYR A 196 -1.42 5.04 13.61
C TYR A 196 -2.60 5.88 14.08
N THR A 197 -2.90 6.97 13.37
CA THR A 197 -4.24 7.57 13.45
C THR A 197 -5.24 6.64 12.74
N THR A 198 -6.50 6.65 13.18
CA THR A 198 -7.57 5.83 12.56
C THR A 198 -7.69 6.07 11.05
N THR A 199 -7.58 7.33 10.62
CA THR A 199 -7.63 7.70 9.19
C THR A 199 -6.46 7.10 8.41
N THR A 200 -5.24 7.21 8.94
CA THR A 200 -4.05 6.63 8.32
C THR A 200 -4.15 5.11 8.25
N PHE A 201 -4.59 4.47 9.34
CA PHE A 201 -4.74 3.02 9.42
C PHE A 201 -5.77 2.50 8.40
N ARG A 202 -6.96 3.10 8.33
CA ARG A 202 -8.00 2.73 7.37
C ARG A 202 -7.49 2.83 5.93
N ARG A 203 -6.76 3.91 5.60
CA ARG A 203 -6.18 4.10 4.28
C ARG A 203 -5.14 3.03 3.95
N LEU A 204 -4.18 2.79 4.84
CA LEU A 204 -3.15 1.75 4.67
C LEU A 204 -3.77 0.37 4.53
N PHE A 205 -4.76 0.08 5.37
CA PHE A 205 -5.45 -1.19 5.37
C PHE A 205 -6.20 -1.44 4.05
N LYS A 206 -6.99 -0.45 3.61
CA LYS A 206 -7.73 -0.53 2.35
C LYS A 206 -6.78 -0.67 1.16
N ASN A 207 -5.65 0.02 1.20
CA ASN A 207 -4.62 -0.08 0.18
C ASN A 207 -4.02 -1.48 0.13
N MET A 208 -3.75 -2.10 1.27
CA MET A 208 -3.13 -3.44 1.33
C MET A 208 -4.10 -4.57 1.02
N TYR A 209 -5.34 -4.48 1.50
CA TYR A 209 -6.31 -5.58 1.43
C TYR A 209 -7.45 -5.33 0.44
N GLY A 210 -7.52 -4.14 -0.17
CA GLY A 210 -8.57 -3.78 -1.14
C GLY A 210 -9.95 -3.54 -0.54
N VAL A 211 -10.14 -3.87 0.75
CA VAL A 211 -11.43 -3.80 1.45
C VAL A 211 -11.31 -3.03 2.76
N PRO A 212 -12.41 -2.47 3.29
CA PRO A 212 -12.41 -1.84 4.61
C PRO A 212 -12.01 -2.80 5.73
N VAL A 213 -11.38 -2.28 6.80
CA VAL A 213 -10.91 -3.05 7.96
C VAL A 213 -12.00 -3.93 8.55
N TYR A 214 -13.19 -3.37 8.74
CA TYR A 214 -14.32 -4.07 9.36
C TYR A 214 -14.79 -5.27 8.52
N GLU A 215 -14.90 -5.10 7.21
CA GLU A 215 -15.28 -6.17 6.28
C GLU A 215 -14.28 -7.31 6.28
N TRP A 216 -13.00 -6.97 6.22
CA TRP A 216 -11.91 -7.96 6.26
C TRP A 216 -11.90 -8.76 7.58
N ILE A 217 -12.08 -8.09 8.73
CA ILE A 217 -12.17 -8.76 10.04
C ILE A 217 -13.39 -9.70 10.09
N LEU A 218 -14.53 -9.27 9.53
CA LEU A 218 -15.70 -10.15 9.43
C LEU A 218 -15.45 -11.38 8.56
N ASP A 219 -14.74 -11.22 7.44
CA ASP A 219 -14.39 -12.35 6.57
C ASP A 219 -13.44 -13.31 7.27
N LYS A 220 -12.43 -12.81 7.99
CA LYS A 220 -11.56 -13.64 8.82
C LYS A 220 -12.34 -14.38 9.93
N LYS A 221 -13.30 -13.73 10.56
CA LYS A 221 -14.20 -14.40 11.52
C LYS A 221 -15.03 -15.49 10.84
N ARG A 222 -15.58 -15.25 9.64
CA ARG A 222 -16.34 -16.25 8.88
C ARG A 222 -15.48 -17.47 8.57
N GLU A 223 -14.28 -17.25 8.02
CA GLU A 223 -13.32 -18.32 7.71
C GLU A 223 -13.02 -19.16 8.97
N GLY A 224 -12.59 -18.52 10.06
CA GLY A 224 -12.23 -19.20 11.30
C GLY A 224 -13.40 -19.95 11.96
N ILE A 225 -14.61 -19.37 11.97
CA ILE A 225 -15.82 -20.04 12.48
C ILE A 225 -16.13 -21.30 11.66
N LEU A 226 -16.02 -21.18 10.34
CA LEU A 226 -16.27 -22.30 9.45
C LEU A 226 -15.27 -23.44 9.65
N ASP A 227 -14.00 -23.10 9.84
CA ASP A 227 -12.93 -24.06 10.13
C ASP A 227 -13.13 -24.74 11.50
N ASP A 228 -13.46 -23.97 12.52
CA ASP A 228 -13.77 -24.54 13.84
C ASP A 228 -14.99 -25.47 13.81
N LEU A 229 -16.00 -25.12 13.03
CA LEU A 229 -17.18 -25.98 12.84
C LEU A 229 -16.87 -27.27 12.07
N ARG A 230 -15.96 -27.22 11.09
CA ARG A 230 -15.56 -28.33 10.21
C ARG A 230 -14.57 -29.27 10.88
N TYR A 231 -13.53 -28.70 11.48
CA TYR A 231 -12.34 -29.49 11.84
C TYR A 231 -12.19 -29.69 13.36
N THR A 232 -13.03 -29.07 14.18
CA THR A 232 -12.94 -29.23 15.63
C THR A 232 -14.19 -29.85 16.25
N LYS A 233 -14.00 -30.53 17.40
CA LYS A 233 -15.10 -31.03 18.23
C LYS A 233 -15.49 -30.05 19.36
N GLN A 234 -15.02 -28.80 19.30
CA GLN A 234 -15.34 -27.79 20.32
C GLN A 234 -16.84 -27.56 20.42
N ARG A 235 -17.32 -27.27 21.63
CA ARG A 235 -18.73 -26.93 21.84
C ARG A 235 -19.10 -25.65 21.09
N ILE A 236 -20.29 -25.62 20.52
CA ILE A 236 -20.80 -24.43 19.80
C ILE A 236 -20.69 -23.16 20.66
N SER A 237 -20.96 -23.28 21.98
CA SER A 237 -20.80 -22.17 22.94
C SER A 237 -19.33 -21.70 23.07
N ALA A 238 -18.37 -22.61 23.03
CA ALA A 238 -16.95 -22.25 23.09
C ALA A 238 -16.50 -21.51 21.81
N ILE A 239 -16.95 -21.97 20.63
CA ILE A 239 -16.71 -21.26 19.38
C ILE A 239 -17.34 -19.87 19.41
N SER A 240 -18.62 -19.76 19.81
CA SER A 240 -19.32 -18.48 19.96
C SER A 240 -18.53 -17.48 20.82
N SER A 241 -18.08 -17.93 21.99
CA SER A 241 -17.30 -17.07 22.92
C SER A 241 -15.94 -16.70 22.36
N ARG A 242 -15.25 -17.62 21.66
CA ARG A 242 -13.94 -17.38 21.04
C ARG A 242 -13.99 -16.24 20.01
N TYR A 243 -15.07 -16.14 19.24
CA TYR A 243 -15.24 -15.09 18.23
C TYR A 243 -15.97 -13.85 18.76
N GLY A 244 -16.15 -13.74 20.10
CA GLY A 244 -16.65 -12.54 20.77
C GLY A 244 -18.16 -12.33 20.60
N PHE A 245 -18.95 -13.39 20.48
CA PHE A 245 -20.42 -13.28 20.49
C PHE A 245 -20.96 -13.32 21.91
N ASP A 246 -21.77 -12.32 22.26
CA ASP A 246 -22.36 -12.18 23.59
C ASP A 246 -23.44 -13.23 23.90
N SER A 247 -24.02 -13.84 22.87
CA SER A 247 -25.03 -14.88 23.02
C SER A 247 -25.02 -15.91 21.89
N LEU A 248 -25.46 -17.12 22.22
CA LEU A 248 -25.64 -18.19 21.21
C LEU A 248 -26.69 -17.82 20.15
N SER A 249 -27.68 -17.01 20.50
CA SER A 249 -28.70 -16.53 19.56
C SER A 249 -28.09 -15.58 18.53
N HIS A 250 -27.25 -14.64 18.97
CA HIS A 250 -26.51 -13.74 18.09
C HIS A 250 -25.55 -14.51 17.17
N PHE A 251 -24.82 -15.48 17.74
CA PHE A 251 -23.96 -16.36 16.94
C PHE A 251 -24.72 -17.19 15.91
N ALA A 252 -25.91 -17.75 16.28
CA ALA A 252 -26.73 -18.50 15.37
C ALA A 252 -27.28 -17.62 14.22
N HIS A 253 -27.63 -16.38 14.53
CA HIS A 253 -28.06 -15.41 13.52
C HIS A 253 -26.93 -15.08 12.55
N PHE A 254 -25.76 -14.78 13.08
CA PHE A 254 -24.55 -14.55 12.27
C PHE A 254 -24.24 -15.71 11.32
N CYS A 255 -24.32 -16.96 11.82
CA CYS A 255 -24.09 -18.14 10.98
C CYS A 255 -25.15 -18.30 9.89
N LYS A 256 -26.43 -18.02 10.16
CA LYS A 256 -27.48 -18.01 9.15
C LYS A 256 -27.24 -16.97 8.07
N ASP A 257 -26.85 -15.76 8.46
CA ASP A 257 -26.57 -14.67 7.54
C ASP A 257 -25.32 -14.91 6.69
N SER A 258 -24.30 -15.53 7.29
CA SER A 258 -23.00 -15.74 6.63
C SER A 258 -22.90 -17.03 5.83
N PHE A 259 -23.64 -18.08 6.23
CA PHE A 259 -23.50 -19.44 5.68
C PHE A 259 -24.83 -20.09 5.31
N GLY A 260 -25.97 -19.40 5.54
CA GLY A 260 -27.31 -19.87 5.20
C GLY A 260 -27.91 -20.86 6.19
N ASP A 261 -27.22 -21.19 7.31
CA ASP A 261 -27.71 -22.23 8.22
C ASP A 261 -27.22 -22.01 9.68
N THR A 262 -27.79 -22.76 10.62
CA THR A 262 -27.40 -22.70 12.04
C THR A 262 -26.04 -23.37 12.27
N PRO A 263 -25.27 -22.98 13.32
CA PRO A 263 -23.98 -23.61 13.65
C PRO A 263 -24.06 -25.13 13.80
N ARG A 264 -25.14 -25.63 14.35
CA ARG A 264 -25.34 -27.07 14.55
C ARG A 264 -25.57 -27.83 13.24
N SER A 265 -26.37 -27.25 12.34
CA SER A 265 -26.60 -27.77 11.01
C SER A 265 -25.35 -27.71 10.15
N LEU A 266 -24.62 -26.58 10.15
CA LEU A 266 -23.36 -26.42 9.47
C LEU A 266 -22.34 -27.49 9.87
N ARG A 267 -22.20 -27.76 11.16
CA ARG A 267 -21.33 -28.83 11.66
C ARG A 267 -21.73 -30.22 11.13
N LYS A 268 -23.04 -30.50 11.11
CA LYS A 268 -23.57 -31.79 10.58
C LYS A 268 -23.29 -31.92 9.08
N ARG A 269 -23.53 -30.86 8.33
CA ARG A 269 -23.24 -30.82 6.87
C ARG A 269 -21.77 -30.99 6.58
N ALA A 270 -20.89 -30.32 7.34
CA ALA A 270 -19.44 -30.48 7.23
C ALA A 270 -18.99 -31.92 7.53
N ALA A 271 -19.57 -32.57 8.56
CA ALA A 271 -19.29 -33.96 8.87
C ALA A 271 -19.72 -34.95 7.76
N ASN A 272 -20.72 -34.56 6.96
CA ASN A 272 -21.17 -35.32 5.80
C ASN A 272 -20.36 -35.03 4.51
N GLY A 273 -19.32 -34.17 4.60
CA GLY A 273 -18.49 -33.80 3.43
C GLY A 273 -19.15 -32.76 2.50
N GLU A 274 -20.23 -32.12 2.94
CA GLU A 274 -20.87 -31.08 2.13
C GLU A 274 -20.04 -29.80 2.08
N ASN A 275 -19.95 -29.20 0.89
CA ASN A 275 -19.28 -27.91 0.72
C ASN A 275 -20.19 -26.79 1.26
N ILE A 276 -19.66 -25.99 2.19
CA ILE A 276 -20.36 -24.84 2.78
C ILE A 276 -19.73 -23.59 2.22
N THR A 277 -20.52 -22.77 1.53
CA THR A 277 -20.07 -21.52 0.89
C THR A 277 -20.34 -20.34 1.80
N ILE A 278 -19.43 -19.37 1.84
CA ILE A 278 -19.65 -18.08 2.51
C ILE A 278 -20.58 -17.27 1.60
N ILE A 279 -21.68 -16.75 2.15
CA ILE A 279 -22.63 -15.89 1.45
C ILE A 279 -22.08 -14.46 1.54
N CYS A 280 -21.47 -13.98 0.47
CA CYS A 280 -21.13 -12.57 0.34
C CYS A 280 -22.43 -11.79 0.06
N LYS A 281 -22.89 -10.98 1.01
CA LYS A 281 -23.92 -9.97 0.72
C LYS A 281 -23.22 -8.87 -0.10
N GLU A 282 -23.58 -8.73 -1.37
CA GLU A 282 -23.27 -7.52 -2.12
C GLU A 282 -23.91 -6.34 -1.37
N HIS A 283 -23.09 -5.46 -0.80
CA HIS A 283 -23.59 -4.25 -0.17
C HIS A 283 -24.08 -3.32 -1.27
N ASN A 284 -25.39 -3.10 -1.33
CA ASN A 284 -25.99 -1.97 -1.99
C ASN A 284 -25.32 -0.69 -1.47
N LYS A 285 -24.59 -0.02 -2.35
CA LYS A 285 -24.14 1.36 -2.16
C LYS A 285 -25.35 2.27 -2.30
N GLU A 286 -26.12 2.43 -1.26
CA GLU A 286 -27.05 3.55 -1.12
C GLU A 286 -27.31 3.77 0.37
N GLN A 287 -27.07 5.02 0.80
CA GLN A 287 -27.29 5.61 2.13
C GLN A 287 -26.08 5.59 3.09
N GLU A 288 -25.27 6.61 2.95
CA GLU A 288 -24.68 7.42 4.04
C GLU A 288 -24.11 8.70 3.42
N ASP A 289 -25.03 9.58 2.99
CA ASP A 289 -24.83 11.03 2.86
C ASP A 289 -25.96 11.68 3.68
N GLU A 290 -25.68 11.96 4.95
CA GLU A 290 -26.26 13.04 5.76
C GLU A 290 -25.27 13.43 6.87
#